data_a0e1059563177d0487922816746748ef
#
_entry.id   a0e1059563177d0487922816746748ef
#
_cell.length_a   1.000
_cell.length_b   1.000
_cell.length_c   1.000
_cell.angle_alpha   90.00
_cell.angle_beta   90.00
_cell.angle_gamma   90.00
#
_symmetry.space_group_name_H-M   'P 1'
#
loop_
_entity.id
_entity.type
_entity.pdbx_description
1 polymer ?
#
loop_
_entity_poly.entity_id
_entity_poly.type
_entity_poly.pdbx_seq_one_letter_code
_entity_poly.pdbx_strand_id
1 'polypeptide(L)'
;ASHQGLKITMIILGVLVLIIASCYVFAARGRDSVPSVDPGQHGSVTIPQDDADDDTTVTGKNELPGAPTDPGVTMALQPAGGSALSLQSVYAKCLPSVVGIHADIRRGEYSTGTGIVLTSDGYIVTNTHVLDGAKSVTVTTSDGTEYTGALVGADAVSDIAVLKIDAQGLTPAEFGDSSSLQVGDDVVSIGNPLGEQLRWTMTNGIISAINRDMVYNGHSMTLLQTNAAINEGNSGGPLINMYGQVIGITNMKALSTGVEGI
;
A
#
# COMPACT_ATOMS: atom_id res chain seq x y z
N ALA A 1 39.88 -4.88 -49.07
CA ALA A 1 38.93 -5.62 -48.22
C ALA A 1 38.82 -7.04 -48.79
N SER A 2 39.16 -8.07 -48.01
CA SER A 2 39.15 -9.46 -48.46
C SER A 2 37.70 -9.91 -48.72
N HIS A 3 37.51 -10.75 -49.75
CA HIS A 3 36.21 -11.36 -50.08
C HIS A 3 35.50 -12.04 -48.90
N GLN A 4 36.25 -12.40 -47.89
CA GLN A 4 35.75 -12.99 -46.67
C GLN A 4 35.04 -11.95 -45.74
N GLY A 5 35.59 -10.74 -45.64
CA GLY A 5 34.98 -9.66 -44.87
C GLY A 5 33.64 -9.20 -45.44
N LEU A 6 33.55 -9.12 -46.78
CA LEU A 6 32.31 -8.75 -47.46
C LEU A 6 31.18 -9.79 -47.26
N LYS A 7 31.54 -11.11 -47.29
CA LYS A 7 30.56 -12.19 -47.01
C LYS A 7 30.03 -12.15 -45.57
N ILE A 8 30.90 -11.91 -44.60
CA ILE A 8 30.48 -11.81 -43.17
C ILE A 8 29.56 -10.60 -42.95
N THR A 9 29.90 -9.45 -43.56
CA THR A 9 29.06 -8.24 -43.47
C THR A 9 27.68 -8.46 -44.09
N MET A 10 27.58 -9.15 -45.23
CA MET A 10 26.31 -9.47 -45.88
C MET A 10 25.46 -10.46 -45.07
N ILE A 11 26.08 -11.44 -44.40
CA ILE A 11 25.36 -12.38 -43.53
C ILE A 11 24.80 -11.66 -42.29
N ILE A 12 25.59 -10.78 -41.67
CA ILE A 12 25.15 -10.00 -40.51
C ILE A 12 24.00 -9.06 -40.90
N LEU A 13 24.08 -8.40 -42.05
CA LEU A 13 23.01 -7.53 -42.53
C LEU A 13 21.72 -8.33 -42.84
N GLY A 14 21.85 -9.53 -43.44
CA GLY A 14 20.71 -10.42 -43.70
C GLY A 14 20.01 -10.89 -42.42
N VAL A 15 20.78 -11.24 -41.38
CA VAL A 15 20.22 -11.63 -40.07
C VAL A 15 19.52 -10.43 -39.39
N LEU A 16 20.08 -9.23 -39.47
CA LEU A 16 19.48 -8.02 -38.91
C LEU A 16 18.15 -7.68 -39.58
N VAL A 17 18.07 -7.80 -40.92
CA VAL A 17 16.82 -7.59 -41.67
C VAL A 17 15.76 -8.62 -41.30
N LEU A 18 16.12 -9.89 -41.06
CA LEU A 18 15.20 -10.94 -40.64
C LEU A 18 14.68 -10.69 -39.21
N ILE A 19 15.52 -10.21 -38.32
CA ILE A 19 15.11 -9.84 -36.94
C ILE A 19 14.13 -8.66 -36.97
N ILE A 20 14.43 -7.61 -37.75
CA ILE A 20 13.55 -6.44 -37.89
C ILE A 20 12.21 -6.84 -38.53
N ALA A 21 12.22 -7.69 -39.57
CA ALA A 21 11.00 -8.19 -40.20
C ALA A 21 10.15 -9.06 -39.22
N SER A 22 10.80 -9.89 -38.42
CA SER A 22 10.14 -10.70 -37.38
C SER A 22 9.49 -9.81 -36.28
N CYS A 23 10.19 -8.77 -35.82
CA CYS A 23 9.64 -7.80 -34.87
C CYS A 23 8.47 -7.02 -35.47
N TYR A 24 8.54 -6.69 -36.78
CA TYR A 24 7.45 -5.97 -37.47
C TYR A 24 6.18 -6.84 -37.62
N VAL A 25 6.37 -8.14 -37.94
CA VAL A 25 5.24 -9.10 -38.02
C VAL A 25 4.63 -9.37 -36.65
N PHE A 26 5.46 -9.41 -35.61
CA PHE A 26 4.95 -9.52 -34.22
C PHE A 26 4.18 -8.29 -33.78
N ALA A 27 4.68 -7.08 -34.07
CA ALA A 27 4.01 -5.82 -33.79
C ALA A 27 2.74 -5.60 -34.63
N ALA A 28 2.70 -6.14 -35.87
CA ALA A 28 1.52 -6.04 -36.74
C ALA A 28 0.41 -7.03 -36.35
N ARG A 29 0.75 -8.18 -35.73
CA ARG A 29 -0.24 -9.13 -35.21
C ARG A 29 -0.85 -8.75 -33.88
N GLY A 30 -0.23 -7.81 -33.14
CA GLY A 30 -0.75 -7.27 -31.88
C GLY A 30 -1.74 -6.09 -32.04
N ARG A 31 -2.17 -5.78 -33.27
CA ARG A 31 -3.15 -4.70 -33.54
C ARG A 31 -4.57 -5.19 -33.79
N ASP A 32 -4.99 -6.25 -33.14
CA ASP A 32 -6.39 -6.58 -33.05
C ASP A 32 -7.02 -5.80 -31.90
N SER A 33 -7.79 -4.76 -32.32
CA SER A 33 -8.85 -4.03 -31.57
C SER A 33 -8.59 -3.84 -30.07
N VAL A 34 -8.06 -2.68 -29.72
CA VAL A 34 -8.30 -2.11 -28.38
C VAL A 34 -9.82 -1.90 -28.29
N PRO A 35 -10.52 -2.60 -27.39
CA PRO A 35 -11.93 -2.31 -27.16
C PRO A 35 -12.03 -0.86 -26.64
N SER A 36 -12.87 -0.05 -27.25
CA SER A 36 -13.22 1.26 -26.73
C SER A 36 -13.89 1.04 -25.38
N VAL A 37 -13.20 1.41 -24.29
CA VAL A 37 -13.78 1.38 -22.95
C VAL A 37 -14.78 2.52 -22.87
N ASP A 38 -16.07 2.16 -22.76
CA ASP A 38 -17.15 3.09 -22.42
C ASP A 38 -16.87 3.61 -20.99
N PRO A 39 -16.70 4.93 -20.76
CA PRO A 39 -16.39 5.47 -19.43
C PRO A 39 -17.51 5.30 -18.39
N GLY A 40 -18.60 4.57 -18.71
CA GLY A 40 -19.74 4.33 -17.82
C GLY A 40 -19.86 2.90 -17.26
N GLN A 41 -18.99 1.96 -17.62
CA GLN A 41 -19.04 0.61 -17.06
C GLN A 41 -17.92 0.41 -16.03
N HIS A 42 -18.28 0.45 -14.75
CA HIS A 42 -17.46 -0.04 -13.65
C HIS A 42 -17.30 -1.56 -13.80
N GLY A 43 -16.20 -2.01 -14.40
CA GLY A 43 -15.86 -3.44 -14.45
C GLY A 43 -15.33 -3.89 -13.10
N SER A 44 -16.05 -4.77 -12.41
CA SER A 44 -15.51 -5.45 -11.25
C SER A 44 -14.40 -6.41 -11.69
N VAL A 45 -13.19 -6.26 -11.16
CA VAL A 45 -12.08 -7.18 -11.36
C VAL A 45 -12.15 -8.22 -10.26
N THR A 46 -12.46 -9.47 -10.64
CA THR A 46 -12.35 -10.60 -9.72
C THR A 46 -10.90 -11.10 -9.77
N ILE A 47 -10.22 -11.07 -8.64
CA ILE A 47 -8.87 -11.64 -8.49
C ILE A 47 -9.03 -13.16 -8.48
N PRO A 48 -8.35 -13.93 -9.37
CA PRO A 48 -8.34 -15.38 -9.26
C PRO A 48 -7.73 -15.78 -7.91
N GLN A 49 -8.44 -16.58 -7.13
CA GLN A 49 -7.82 -17.29 -6.02
C GLN A 49 -6.85 -18.30 -6.62
N ASP A 50 -5.56 -18.23 -6.22
CA ASP A 50 -4.70 -19.40 -6.37
C ASP A 50 -5.32 -20.51 -5.51
N ASP A 51 -5.57 -21.67 -6.13
CA ASP A 51 -6.01 -22.91 -5.47
C ASP A 51 -4.87 -23.46 -4.58
N ALA A 52 -4.48 -22.69 -3.58
CA ALA A 52 -3.80 -23.23 -2.42
C ALA A 52 -4.91 -23.65 -1.46
N ASP A 53 -5.16 -24.97 -1.40
CA ASP A 53 -5.90 -25.61 -0.32
C ASP A 53 -5.40 -25.07 1.03
N ASP A 54 -6.00 -24.02 1.51
CA ASP A 54 -5.99 -23.68 2.90
C ASP A 54 -7.38 -23.15 3.29
N ASP A 55 -8.23 -24.09 3.72
CA ASP A 55 -9.42 -23.86 4.51
C ASP A 55 -9.00 -23.29 5.87
N THR A 56 -8.44 -22.10 5.86
CA THR A 56 -8.30 -21.24 7.02
C THR A 56 -9.22 -20.05 6.84
N THR A 57 -10.49 -20.27 7.09
CA THR A 57 -11.30 -19.24 7.74
C THR A 57 -10.53 -18.81 8.98
N VAL A 58 -9.61 -17.86 8.83
CA VAL A 58 -8.89 -17.25 9.95
C VAL A 58 -9.86 -16.33 10.68
N THR A 59 -10.81 -16.94 11.38
CA THR A 59 -11.42 -16.35 12.56
C THR A 59 -10.45 -16.54 13.71
N GLY A 60 -9.20 -16.12 13.53
CA GLY A 60 -8.24 -16.01 14.61
C GLY A 60 -8.76 -14.94 15.55
N LYS A 61 -9.41 -15.35 16.66
CA LYS A 61 -9.71 -14.42 17.73
C LYS A 61 -8.38 -13.82 18.15
N ASN A 62 -8.21 -12.52 17.91
CA ASN A 62 -7.09 -11.77 18.46
C ASN A 62 -7.14 -11.96 19.99
N GLU A 63 -6.04 -12.46 20.56
CA GLU A 63 -5.88 -12.61 22.01
C GLU A 63 -5.31 -11.33 22.63
N LEU A 64 -5.34 -10.20 21.88
CA LEU A 64 -4.81 -8.91 22.32
C LEU A 64 -5.64 -8.36 23.49
N PRO A 65 -5.00 -7.72 24.49
CA PRO A 65 -5.71 -7.00 25.51
C PRO A 65 -6.59 -5.91 24.87
N GLY A 66 -7.86 -5.86 25.27
CA GLY A 66 -8.80 -4.83 24.81
C GLY A 66 -8.52 -3.49 25.49
N ALA A 67 -8.65 -2.40 24.73
CA ALA A 67 -8.67 -1.04 25.25
C ALA A 67 -10.09 -0.47 25.20
N PRO A 68 -10.45 0.48 26.09
CA PRO A 68 -11.72 1.18 25.99
C PRO A 68 -11.85 1.92 24.67
N THR A 69 -13.03 1.88 24.05
CA THR A 69 -13.36 2.77 22.95
C THR A 69 -13.57 4.18 23.51
N ASP A 70 -12.85 5.15 22.95
CA ASP A 70 -13.14 6.56 23.23
C ASP A 70 -14.18 7.07 22.22
N PRO A 71 -15.43 7.33 22.62
CA PRO A 71 -16.45 7.86 21.71
C PRO A 71 -16.18 9.30 21.26
N GLY A 72 -15.12 9.94 21.77
CA GLY A 72 -14.77 11.33 21.51
C GLY A 72 -13.73 11.56 20.40
N VAL A 73 -13.11 10.50 19.81
CA VAL A 73 -12.14 10.68 18.71
C VAL A 73 -12.88 11.12 17.45
N THR A 74 -12.70 12.37 17.06
CA THR A 74 -13.24 12.93 15.83
C THR A 74 -12.10 13.22 14.87
N MET A 75 -12.11 12.61 13.68
CA MET A 75 -11.18 12.93 12.59
C MET A 75 -11.75 14.05 11.75
N ALA A 76 -11.05 15.19 11.67
CA ALA A 76 -11.41 16.28 10.79
C ALA A 76 -10.58 16.19 9.50
N LEU A 77 -11.26 16.08 8.34
CA LEU A 77 -10.59 16.20 7.05
C LEU A 77 -10.15 17.65 6.84
N GLN A 78 -8.89 17.83 6.46
CA GLN A 78 -8.33 19.14 6.18
C GLN A 78 -8.38 19.39 4.66
N PRO A 79 -8.85 20.57 4.21
CA PRO A 79 -8.77 20.90 2.79
C PRO A 79 -7.30 20.97 2.37
N ALA A 80 -7.01 20.52 1.15
CA ALA A 80 -5.71 20.76 0.54
C ALA A 80 -5.52 22.27 0.39
N GLY A 81 -4.49 22.81 1.03
CA GLY A 81 -4.26 24.27 1.05
C GLY A 81 -2.78 24.62 0.98
N GLY A 82 -2.48 25.77 0.39
CA GLY A 82 -1.13 26.24 0.21
C GLY A 82 -0.43 25.67 -1.03
N SER A 83 0.91 25.74 -1.06
CA SER A 83 1.72 25.17 -2.14
C SER A 83 2.08 23.72 -1.83
N ALA A 84 2.15 22.88 -2.86
CA ALA A 84 2.66 21.52 -2.73
C ALA A 84 4.06 21.52 -2.11
N LEU A 85 4.28 20.61 -1.18
CA LEU A 85 5.55 20.41 -0.48
C LEU A 85 6.54 19.64 -1.36
N SER A 86 7.84 19.76 -1.10
CA SER A 86 8.83 18.84 -1.64
C SER A 86 8.70 17.46 -0.95
N LEU A 87 9.21 16.39 -1.60
CA LEU A 87 9.25 15.04 -1.01
C LEU A 87 9.93 15.04 0.36
N GLN A 88 11.04 15.77 0.50
CA GLN A 88 11.77 15.90 1.77
C GLN A 88 10.91 16.58 2.85
N SER A 89 10.13 17.59 2.47
CA SER A 89 9.24 18.30 3.40
C SER A 89 8.04 17.45 3.80
N VAL A 90 7.46 16.68 2.86
CA VAL A 90 6.40 15.71 3.17
C VAL A 90 6.92 14.67 4.16
N TYR A 91 8.11 14.11 3.90
CA TYR A 91 8.72 13.13 4.79
C TYR A 91 8.93 13.69 6.21
N ALA A 92 9.58 14.84 6.32
CA ALA A 92 9.86 15.46 7.61
C ALA A 92 8.58 15.82 8.39
N LYS A 93 7.53 16.28 7.69
CA LYS A 93 6.23 16.60 8.29
C LYS A 93 5.50 15.36 8.80
N CYS A 94 5.47 14.30 8.00
CA CYS A 94 4.59 13.15 8.25
C CYS A 94 5.24 12.04 9.06
N LEU A 95 6.58 11.90 9.04
CA LEU A 95 7.28 10.84 9.75
C LEU A 95 6.92 10.74 11.25
N PRO A 96 6.77 11.85 12.02
CA PRO A 96 6.39 11.76 13.44
C PRO A 96 5.02 11.12 13.69
N SER A 97 4.16 11.06 12.67
CA SER A 97 2.83 10.46 12.75
C SER A 97 2.79 9.00 12.26
N VAL A 98 3.94 8.43 11.87
CA VAL A 98 4.04 7.04 11.38
C VAL A 98 4.72 6.17 12.42
N VAL A 99 4.15 5.01 12.69
CA VAL A 99 4.67 4.06 13.67
C VAL A 99 4.90 2.69 13.03
N GLY A 100 5.90 1.97 13.53
CA GLY A 100 6.11 0.56 13.21
C GLY A 100 5.23 -0.32 14.08
N ILE A 101 4.72 -1.40 13.52
CA ILE A 101 3.94 -2.41 14.23
C ILE A 101 4.64 -3.75 14.13
N HIS A 102 4.83 -4.40 15.27
CA HIS A 102 5.31 -5.77 15.39
C HIS A 102 4.28 -6.56 16.19
N ALA A 103 3.69 -7.56 15.59
CA ALA A 103 2.64 -8.38 16.17
C ALA A 103 3.14 -9.81 16.36
N ASP A 104 3.29 -10.25 17.60
CA ASP A 104 3.71 -11.61 17.94
C ASP A 104 2.51 -12.56 17.85
N ILE A 105 2.63 -13.61 17.06
CA ILE A 105 1.56 -14.61 16.82
C ILE A 105 1.77 -15.85 17.70
N ARG A 106 2.66 -16.74 17.33
CA ARG A 106 3.00 -17.97 18.07
C ARG A 106 4.42 -18.43 17.75
N ARG A 107 5.13 -18.99 18.75
CA ARG A 107 6.39 -19.77 18.58
C ARG A 107 7.43 -19.09 17.68
N GLY A 108 7.57 -17.77 17.75
CA GLY A 108 8.51 -17.03 16.92
C GLY A 108 7.96 -16.62 15.55
N GLU A 109 6.69 -16.88 15.28
CA GLU A 109 5.95 -16.29 14.18
C GLU A 109 5.50 -14.89 14.57
N TYR A 110 5.67 -13.94 13.68
CA TYR A 110 5.26 -12.55 13.86
C TYR A 110 4.80 -11.96 12.53
N SER A 111 3.99 -10.92 12.63
CA SER A 111 3.64 -10.05 11.53
C SER A 111 4.25 -8.68 11.75
N THR A 112 4.60 -8.00 10.68
CA THR A 112 5.07 -6.61 10.72
C THR A 112 4.24 -5.72 9.83
N GLY A 113 4.04 -4.50 10.26
CA GLY A 113 3.27 -3.51 9.52
C GLY A 113 3.63 -2.10 9.93
N THR A 114 2.81 -1.20 9.48
CA THR A 114 2.88 0.23 9.75
C THR A 114 1.56 0.70 10.36
N GLY A 115 1.59 1.75 11.15
CA GLY A 115 0.42 2.40 11.68
C GLY A 115 0.52 3.92 11.56
N ILE A 116 -0.61 4.59 11.75
CA ILE A 116 -0.77 6.04 11.67
C ILE A 116 -1.31 6.56 12.99
N VAL A 117 -0.66 7.54 13.56
CA VAL A 117 -1.09 8.19 14.80
C VAL A 117 -2.36 9.01 14.53
N LEU A 118 -3.46 8.68 15.22
CA LEU A 118 -4.74 9.38 15.13
C LEU A 118 -4.83 10.52 16.15
N THR A 119 -4.30 10.30 17.36
CA THR A 119 -4.41 11.24 18.47
C THR A 119 -3.11 11.38 19.25
N SER A 120 -2.93 12.50 19.93
CA SER A 120 -1.72 12.77 20.70
C SER A 120 -1.59 11.90 21.96
N ASP A 121 -2.67 11.25 22.40
CA ASP A 121 -2.71 10.36 23.56
C ASP A 121 -2.58 8.87 23.19
N GLY A 122 -2.39 8.53 21.89
CA GLY A 122 -1.93 7.19 21.48
C GLY A 122 -2.94 6.29 20.80
N TYR A 123 -3.97 6.81 20.14
CA TYR A 123 -4.76 6.02 19.21
C TYR A 123 -4.03 5.90 17.87
N ILE A 124 -3.94 4.66 17.36
CA ILE A 124 -3.20 4.30 16.15
C ILE A 124 -4.13 3.51 15.23
N VAL A 125 -4.22 3.88 13.96
CA VAL A 125 -4.89 3.06 12.95
C VAL A 125 -3.87 2.22 12.17
N THR A 126 -4.28 0.99 11.82
CA THR A 126 -3.52 0.04 10.99
C THR A 126 -4.48 -0.89 10.26
N ASN A 127 -3.97 -1.91 9.55
CA ASN A 127 -4.82 -2.97 8.98
C ASN A 127 -5.10 -4.09 9.98
N THR A 128 -6.28 -4.70 9.88
CA THR A 128 -6.67 -5.86 10.68
C THR A 128 -5.75 -7.04 10.45
N HIS A 129 -5.40 -7.33 9.17
CA HIS A 129 -4.55 -8.47 8.83
C HIS A 129 -3.13 -8.39 9.44
N VAL A 130 -2.63 -7.19 9.75
CA VAL A 130 -1.34 -7.01 10.45
C VAL A 130 -1.41 -7.61 11.86
N LEU A 131 -2.61 -7.64 12.45
CA LEU A 131 -2.86 -8.11 13.82
C LEU A 131 -3.44 -9.52 13.87
N ASP A 132 -3.63 -10.21 12.73
CA ASP A 132 -4.27 -11.53 12.67
C ASP A 132 -3.52 -12.56 13.52
N GLY A 133 -4.23 -13.15 14.49
CA GLY A 133 -3.68 -14.15 15.39
C GLY A 133 -2.67 -13.62 16.42
N ALA A 134 -2.49 -12.31 16.52
CA ALA A 134 -1.55 -11.70 17.45
C ALA A 134 -1.96 -11.92 18.92
N LYS A 135 -0.95 -12.18 19.76
CA LYS A 135 -1.05 -12.29 21.23
C LYS A 135 -0.53 -11.04 21.92
N SER A 136 0.41 -10.37 21.31
CA SER A 136 0.98 -9.10 21.77
C SER A 136 1.33 -8.24 20.58
N VAL A 137 1.27 -6.93 20.75
CA VAL A 137 1.66 -5.95 19.75
C VAL A 137 2.59 -4.94 20.38
N THR A 138 3.73 -4.73 19.70
CA THR A 138 4.66 -3.65 20.00
C THR A 138 4.51 -2.57 18.93
N VAL A 139 4.32 -1.34 19.35
CA VAL A 139 4.26 -0.14 18.50
C VAL A 139 5.52 0.67 18.74
N THR A 140 6.27 0.93 17.67
CA THR A 140 7.52 1.71 17.73
C THR A 140 7.32 3.05 17.05
N THR A 141 7.54 4.14 17.74
CA THR A 141 7.49 5.51 17.21
C THR A 141 8.76 5.87 16.42
N SER A 142 8.72 6.97 15.66
CA SER A 142 9.83 7.39 14.79
C SER A 142 11.11 7.74 15.54
N ASP A 143 11.04 8.04 16.83
CA ASP A 143 12.19 8.25 17.72
C ASP A 143 12.75 6.95 18.32
N GLY A 144 12.14 5.80 18.01
CA GLY A 144 12.55 4.48 18.49
C GLY A 144 11.95 4.08 19.82
N THR A 145 11.03 4.85 20.40
CA THR A 145 10.34 4.47 21.64
C THR A 145 9.32 3.37 21.37
N GLU A 146 9.30 2.35 22.21
CA GLU A 146 8.42 1.18 22.08
C GLU A 146 7.30 1.22 23.12
N TYR A 147 6.10 0.85 22.69
CA TYR A 147 4.90 0.79 23.50
C TYR A 147 4.18 -0.54 23.28
N THR A 148 3.54 -1.06 24.32
CA THR A 148 2.59 -2.17 24.17
C THR A 148 1.27 -1.65 23.63
N GLY A 149 0.79 -2.25 22.52
CA GLY A 149 -0.50 -1.93 21.93
C GLY A 149 -1.64 -2.75 22.52
N ALA A 150 -2.78 -2.11 22.77
CA ALA A 150 -4.05 -2.77 23.12
C ALA A 150 -5.08 -2.53 22.01
N LEU A 151 -5.87 -3.56 21.67
CA LEU A 151 -6.86 -3.47 20.60
C LEU A 151 -8.09 -2.68 21.08
N VAL A 152 -8.42 -1.62 20.35
CA VAL A 152 -9.67 -0.85 20.55
C VAL A 152 -10.81 -1.49 19.76
N GLY A 153 -10.56 -1.83 18.49
CA GLY A 153 -11.51 -2.48 17.60
C GLY A 153 -10.88 -2.81 16.26
N ALA A 154 -11.50 -3.73 15.55
CA ALA A 154 -11.10 -4.15 14.22
C ALA A 154 -12.31 -4.51 13.36
N ASP A 155 -12.24 -4.19 12.08
CA ASP A 155 -13.23 -4.58 11.07
C ASP A 155 -12.53 -5.31 9.94
N ALA A 156 -12.85 -6.61 9.81
CA ALA A 156 -12.26 -7.47 8.79
C ALA A 156 -12.76 -7.14 7.37
N VAL A 157 -13.91 -6.49 7.22
CA VAL A 157 -14.48 -6.13 5.92
C VAL A 157 -13.70 -4.97 5.30
N SER A 158 -13.46 -3.91 6.06
CA SER A 158 -12.65 -2.77 5.64
C SER A 158 -11.15 -2.99 5.85
N ASP A 159 -10.77 -4.08 6.52
CA ASP A 159 -9.40 -4.39 6.92
C ASP A 159 -8.75 -3.26 7.76
N ILE A 160 -9.52 -2.62 8.63
CA ILE A 160 -9.08 -1.54 9.50
C ILE A 160 -9.10 -1.98 10.95
N ALA A 161 -8.04 -1.67 11.69
CA ALA A 161 -7.96 -1.86 13.13
C ALA A 161 -7.45 -0.60 13.82
N VAL A 162 -7.87 -0.41 15.07
CA VAL A 162 -7.40 0.68 15.91
C VAL A 162 -6.76 0.09 17.17
N LEU A 163 -5.55 0.54 17.46
CA LEU A 163 -4.79 0.23 18.66
C LEU A 163 -4.77 1.45 19.59
N LYS A 164 -4.58 1.20 20.88
CA LYS A 164 -4.28 2.21 21.90
C LYS A 164 -2.94 1.88 22.55
N ILE A 165 -2.06 2.87 22.63
CA ILE A 165 -0.81 2.83 23.38
C ILE A 165 -0.83 3.83 24.53
N ASP A 166 -0.13 3.55 25.62
CA ASP A 166 0.01 4.49 26.74
C ASP A 166 1.13 5.51 26.46
N ALA A 167 0.81 6.47 25.60
CA ALA A 167 1.70 7.54 25.17
C ALA A 167 1.01 8.90 25.27
N GLN A 168 1.80 9.95 25.41
CA GLN A 168 1.34 11.33 25.42
C GLN A 168 2.23 12.19 24.54
N GLY A 169 1.64 13.22 23.95
CA GLY A 169 2.38 14.18 23.13
C GLY A 169 2.82 13.65 21.77
N LEU A 170 2.20 12.57 21.28
CA LEU A 170 2.40 12.12 19.91
C LEU A 170 1.92 13.18 18.91
N THR A 171 2.45 13.13 17.71
CA THR A 171 2.04 14.01 16.60
C THR A 171 0.94 13.30 15.78
N PRO A 172 -0.33 13.72 15.85
CA PRO A 172 -1.37 13.14 15.01
C PRO A 172 -1.15 13.44 13.54
N ALA A 173 -1.53 12.51 12.67
CA ALA A 173 -1.54 12.74 11.23
C ALA A 173 -2.66 13.72 10.86
N GLU A 174 -2.40 14.54 9.83
CA GLU A 174 -3.44 15.31 9.16
C GLU A 174 -4.10 14.44 8.09
N PHE A 175 -5.43 14.43 8.02
CA PHE A 175 -6.18 13.67 7.02
C PHE A 175 -6.76 14.60 5.95
N GLY A 176 -6.58 14.20 4.68
CA GLY A 176 -7.12 14.88 3.51
C GLY A 176 -8.38 14.19 2.98
N ASP A 177 -9.07 14.88 2.07
CA ASP A 177 -10.25 14.34 1.40
C ASP A 177 -9.84 13.54 0.15
N SER A 178 -9.95 12.22 0.23
CA SER A 178 -9.64 11.32 -0.89
C SER A 178 -10.62 11.47 -2.08
N SER A 179 -11.81 12.03 -1.88
CA SER A 179 -12.78 12.27 -2.95
C SER A 179 -12.35 13.38 -3.93
N SER A 180 -11.39 14.22 -3.52
CA SER A 180 -10.84 15.31 -4.34
C SER A 180 -9.68 14.88 -5.24
N LEU A 181 -9.20 13.63 -5.11
CA LEU A 181 -8.05 13.11 -5.85
C LEU A 181 -8.35 12.93 -7.33
N GLN A 182 -7.31 13.09 -8.14
CA GLN A 182 -7.32 12.83 -9.56
C GLN A 182 -6.23 11.84 -9.96
N VAL A 183 -6.47 11.07 -11.02
CA VAL A 183 -5.42 10.23 -11.62
C VAL A 183 -4.29 11.12 -12.10
N GLY A 184 -3.06 10.79 -11.68
CA GLY A 184 -1.86 11.57 -11.94
C GLY A 184 -1.40 12.42 -10.76
N ASP A 185 -2.20 12.55 -9.69
CA ASP A 185 -1.76 13.25 -8.48
C ASP A 185 -0.56 12.55 -7.84
N ASP A 186 0.49 13.32 -7.51
CA ASP A 186 1.67 12.82 -6.83
C ASP A 186 1.34 12.38 -5.40
N VAL A 187 1.84 11.20 -5.01
CA VAL A 187 1.65 10.62 -3.69
C VAL A 187 2.91 9.99 -3.14
N VAL A 188 2.97 9.87 -1.82
CA VAL A 188 4.04 9.21 -1.08
C VAL A 188 3.45 8.17 -0.15
N SER A 189 4.17 7.07 0.07
CA SER A 189 3.93 6.15 1.18
C SER A 189 5.15 6.13 2.09
N ILE A 190 4.92 6.06 3.40
CA ILE A 190 5.97 5.89 4.41
C ILE A 190 5.61 4.65 5.23
N GLY A 191 6.57 3.73 5.38
CA GLY A 191 6.32 2.50 6.09
C GLY A 191 7.59 1.78 6.54
N ASN A 192 7.41 0.52 6.98
CA ASN A 192 8.47 -0.34 7.53
C ASN A 192 8.64 -1.61 6.69
N PRO A 193 8.99 -1.51 5.39
CA PRO A 193 9.15 -2.70 4.58
C PRO A 193 10.19 -3.64 5.19
N LEU A 194 9.85 -4.95 5.25
CA LEU A 194 10.69 -5.99 5.87
C LEU A 194 11.00 -5.76 7.36
N GLY A 195 10.16 -5.00 8.07
CA GLY A 195 10.27 -4.79 9.51
C GLY A 195 11.36 -3.81 9.94
N GLU A 196 12.05 -4.13 11.05
CA GLU A 196 12.94 -3.19 11.74
C GLU A 196 14.12 -2.66 10.93
N GLN A 197 14.61 -3.44 9.98
CA GLN A 197 15.84 -3.11 9.23
C GLN A 197 15.65 -1.98 8.23
N LEU A 198 14.43 -1.82 7.69
CA LEU A 198 14.08 -0.82 6.70
C LEU A 198 12.97 0.12 7.18
N ARG A 199 12.93 0.39 8.49
CA ARG A 199 11.98 1.33 9.08
C ARG A 199 12.05 2.69 8.39
N TRP A 200 10.90 3.34 8.31
CA TRP A 200 10.79 4.72 7.82
C TRP A 200 11.17 4.90 6.34
N THR A 201 11.03 3.82 5.56
CA THR A 201 11.24 3.91 4.10
C THR A 201 10.11 4.71 3.47
N MET A 202 10.48 5.70 2.66
CA MET A 202 9.55 6.46 1.83
C MET A 202 9.63 5.97 0.39
N THR A 203 8.47 5.75 -0.21
CA THR A 203 8.32 5.55 -1.66
C THR A 203 7.40 6.61 -2.22
N ASN A 204 7.53 6.95 -3.50
CA ASN A 204 6.66 7.91 -4.17
C ASN A 204 6.14 7.36 -5.49
N GLY A 205 5.05 7.91 -5.93
CA GLY A 205 4.38 7.57 -7.18
C GLY A 205 3.24 8.54 -7.44
N ILE A 206 2.25 8.06 -8.19
CA ILE A 206 1.04 8.81 -8.51
C ILE A 206 -0.21 7.98 -8.17
N ILE A 207 -1.35 8.62 -8.09
CA ILE A 207 -2.64 7.94 -8.16
C ILE A 207 -2.80 7.40 -9.58
N SER A 208 -2.79 6.07 -9.73
CA SER A 208 -2.92 5.39 -11.02
C SER A 208 -4.37 5.17 -11.42
N ALA A 209 -5.27 4.98 -10.43
CA ALA A 209 -6.71 4.91 -10.62
C ALA A 209 -7.44 5.25 -9.32
N ILE A 210 -8.71 5.65 -9.46
CA ILE A 210 -9.64 5.89 -8.35
C ILE A 210 -10.87 5.01 -8.52
N ASN A 211 -11.58 4.74 -7.42
CA ASN A 211 -12.83 3.96 -7.41
C ASN A 211 -12.67 2.58 -8.06
N ARG A 212 -11.59 1.85 -7.72
CA ARG A 212 -11.42 0.45 -8.13
C ARG A 212 -12.22 -0.46 -7.21
N ASP A 213 -13.33 -0.99 -7.72
CA ASP A 213 -14.10 -2.01 -7.02
C ASP A 213 -13.37 -3.35 -7.15
N MET A 214 -12.98 -3.90 -6.01
CA MET A 214 -12.31 -5.19 -5.93
C MET A 214 -13.05 -6.09 -4.94
N VAL A 215 -13.12 -7.38 -5.24
CA VAL A 215 -13.66 -8.39 -4.32
C VAL A 215 -12.49 -9.14 -3.71
N TYR A 216 -12.38 -9.07 -2.39
CA TYR A 216 -11.39 -9.79 -1.62
C TYR A 216 -12.09 -10.59 -0.49
N ASN A 217 -11.80 -11.88 -0.37
CA ASN A 217 -12.45 -12.79 0.61
C ASN A 217 -13.99 -12.66 0.65
N GLY A 218 -14.62 -12.46 -0.53
CA GLY A 218 -16.07 -12.31 -0.65
C GLY A 218 -16.61 -10.92 -0.26
N HIS A 219 -15.76 -9.97 0.11
CA HIS A 219 -16.13 -8.58 0.42
C HIS A 219 -15.74 -7.64 -0.70
N SER A 220 -16.66 -6.75 -1.09
CA SER A 220 -16.38 -5.71 -2.08
C SER A 220 -15.76 -4.51 -1.39
N MET A 221 -14.64 -4.02 -1.92
CA MET A 221 -13.92 -2.84 -1.44
C MET A 221 -13.69 -1.89 -2.61
N THR A 222 -13.87 -0.58 -2.39
CA THR A 222 -13.52 0.46 -3.37
C THR A 222 -12.16 1.05 -2.97
N LEU A 223 -11.17 0.89 -3.83
CA LEU A 223 -9.78 1.20 -3.54
C LEU A 223 -9.23 2.32 -4.43
N LEU A 224 -8.21 3.01 -3.91
CA LEU A 224 -7.29 3.84 -4.67
C LEU A 224 -6.14 2.97 -5.18
N GLN A 225 -5.75 3.15 -6.43
CA GLN A 225 -4.58 2.50 -7.01
C GLN A 225 -3.43 3.50 -7.13
N THR A 226 -2.23 3.08 -6.73
CA THR A 226 -0.99 3.86 -6.88
C THR A 226 0.13 2.99 -7.46
N ASN A 227 1.08 3.59 -8.15
CA ASN A 227 2.34 2.95 -8.57
C ASN A 227 3.50 3.25 -7.60
N ALA A 228 3.25 3.92 -6.47
CA ALA A 228 4.22 3.96 -5.38
C ALA A 228 4.51 2.53 -4.92
N ALA A 229 5.79 2.19 -4.74
CA ALA A 229 6.16 0.82 -4.34
C ALA A 229 5.60 0.50 -2.95
N ILE A 230 4.65 -0.42 -2.91
CA ILE A 230 4.07 -0.98 -1.68
C ILE A 230 4.67 -2.39 -1.52
N ASN A 231 5.25 -2.67 -0.36
CA ASN A 231 5.88 -3.94 -0.02
C ASN A 231 5.41 -4.42 1.36
N GLU A 232 5.68 -5.68 1.69
CA GLU A 232 5.44 -6.21 3.04
C GLU A 232 6.03 -5.27 4.10
N GLY A 233 5.22 -4.96 5.12
CA GLY A 233 5.55 -3.99 6.16
C GLY A 233 5.03 -2.56 5.91
N ASN A 234 4.62 -2.20 4.69
CA ASN A 234 3.91 -0.94 4.44
C ASN A 234 2.42 -1.03 4.82
N SER A 235 1.85 -2.24 4.94
CA SER A 235 0.44 -2.46 5.31
C SER A 235 0.07 -1.69 6.57
N GLY A 236 -1.05 -0.96 6.53
CA GLY A 236 -1.53 -0.08 7.60
C GLY A 236 -0.88 1.29 7.63
N GLY A 237 0.11 1.55 6.78
CA GLY A 237 0.78 2.83 6.65
C GLY A 237 0.00 3.85 5.82
N PRO A 238 0.42 5.13 5.86
CA PRO A 238 -0.23 6.21 5.12
C PRO A 238 0.11 6.21 3.64
N LEU A 239 -0.89 6.46 2.80
CA LEU A 239 -0.75 7.09 1.50
C LEU A 239 -0.98 8.58 1.68
N ILE A 240 -0.04 9.43 1.23
CA ILE A 240 0.05 10.84 1.60
C ILE A 240 0.07 11.68 0.33
N ASN A 241 -0.68 12.78 0.28
CA ASN A 241 -0.63 13.77 -0.81
C ASN A 241 0.55 14.75 -0.62
N MET A 242 0.79 15.60 -1.62
CA MET A 242 1.88 16.58 -1.58
C MET A 242 1.63 17.78 -0.65
N TYR A 243 0.57 17.75 0.15
CA TYR A 243 0.31 18.71 1.23
C TYR A 243 0.64 18.11 2.61
N GLY A 244 1.10 16.84 2.64
CA GLY A 244 1.42 16.09 3.86
C GLY A 244 0.17 15.63 4.60
N GLN A 245 -0.90 15.28 3.88
CA GLN A 245 -2.16 14.78 4.42
C GLN A 245 -2.34 13.32 4.01
N VAL A 246 -2.77 12.50 4.95
CA VAL A 246 -3.13 11.09 4.70
C VAL A 246 -4.44 11.06 3.91
N ILE A 247 -4.40 10.42 2.74
CA ILE A 247 -5.53 10.26 1.81
C ILE A 247 -5.96 8.81 1.63
N GLY A 248 -5.22 7.88 2.25
CA GLY A 248 -5.51 6.46 2.23
C GLY A 248 -4.61 5.69 3.18
N ILE A 249 -4.98 4.43 3.40
CA ILE A 249 -4.20 3.46 4.18
C ILE A 249 -3.74 2.37 3.22
N THR A 250 -2.42 2.11 3.20
CA THR A 250 -1.85 1.10 2.31
C THR A 250 -2.25 -0.31 2.76
N ASN A 251 -2.62 -1.16 1.78
CA ASN A 251 -3.05 -2.54 2.02
C ASN A 251 -2.35 -3.48 1.03
N MET A 252 -1.54 -4.41 1.51
CA MET A 252 -0.76 -5.34 0.69
C MET A 252 -1.57 -6.52 0.12
N LYS A 253 -2.77 -6.78 0.64
CA LYS A 253 -3.53 -7.98 0.25
C LYS A 253 -3.89 -8.02 -1.24
N ALA A 254 -3.93 -6.88 -1.90
CA ALA A 254 -4.23 -6.78 -3.33
C ALA A 254 -3.04 -7.12 -4.26
N LEU A 255 -1.81 -7.28 -3.73
CA LEU A 255 -0.59 -7.49 -4.52
C LEU A 255 -0.37 -8.92 -5.03
N SER A 256 -1.17 -9.90 -4.61
CA SER A 256 -1.02 -11.31 -5.03
C SER A 256 -1.33 -11.54 -6.53
N THR A 257 -1.74 -10.52 -7.27
CA THR A 257 -2.18 -10.63 -8.66
C THR A 257 -1.09 -10.43 -9.71
N GLY A 258 0.15 -10.14 -9.33
CA GLY A 258 1.23 -9.80 -10.26
C GLY A 258 1.01 -8.46 -11.00
N VAL A 259 0.09 -7.63 -10.54
CA VAL A 259 -0.13 -6.27 -11.01
C VAL A 259 0.55 -5.32 -10.05
N GLU A 260 1.53 -4.54 -10.55
CA GLU A 260 2.19 -3.53 -9.72
C GLU A 260 1.23 -2.38 -9.40
N GLY A 261 1.22 -1.91 -8.14
CA GLY A 261 0.55 -0.69 -7.75
C GLY A 261 -0.95 -0.82 -7.45
N ILE A 262 -1.38 -1.93 -6.90
CA ILE A 262 -2.73 -2.07 -6.31
C ILE A 262 -2.63 -2.29 -4.82
#